data_21977abf5988e201f5ec8c833a53f1cd
#
_entry.id   21977abf5988e201f5ec8c833a53f1cd
#
_cell.length_a   1.000
_cell.length_b   1.000
_cell.length_c   1.000
_cell.angle_alpha   90.00
_cell.angle_beta   90.00
_cell.angle_gamma   90.00
#
_symmetry.space_group_name_H-M   'P 1'
#
loop_
_entity.id
_entity.type
_entity.pdbx_description
1 polymer ?
#
loop_
_entity_poly.entity_id
_entity_poly.type
_entity_poly.pdbx_seq_one_letter_code
_entity_poly.pdbx_strand_id
1 'polypeptide(L)'
;MKAVVFDLVGKFAHFRKFYTNSSSLSYLIPPRTTLQGVCAAILGYERDTYYEKLSKERFSLTVTIKSTIRRIMQTVNYISIKNESDIYKYTEHTQIPFEILCGDDEIRYRVYASHKDEEINLKLYSMIKDNQTELPLYMGCAPFSCVTEFVGFF
;
A
#
# COMPACT_ATOMS: atom_id res chain seq x y z
N MET A 1 18.94 -3.97 16.76
CA MET A 1 17.99 -4.47 15.75
C MET A 1 18.11 -3.53 14.56
N LYS A 2 18.51 -4.03 13.40
CA LYS A 2 18.76 -3.22 12.22
C LYS A 2 17.45 -2.91 11.50
N ALA A 3 17.34 -1.72 10.90
CA ALA A 3 16.17 -1.29 10.15
C ALA A 3 16.51 -1.12 8.67
N VAL A 4 15.70 -1.70 7.80
CA VAL A 4 15.71 -1.43 6.37
C VAL A 4 14.92 -0.15 6.13
N VAL A 5 15.54 0.82 5.48
CA VAL A 5 14.93 2.12 5.14
C VAL A 5 14.82 2.24 3.64
N PHE A 6 13.62 2.51 3.17
CA PHE A 6 13.33 2.64 1.75
C PHE A 6 12.19 3.62 1.51
N ASP A 7 12.15 4.18 0.32
CA ASP A 7 11.05 5.03 -0.12
C ASP A 7 10.07 4.22 -0.99
N LEU A 8 8.77 4.38 -0.73
CA LEU A 8 7.70 3.99 -1.66
C LEU A 8 7.38 5.19 -2.53
N VAL A 9 7.49 5.02 -3.83
CA VAL A 9 7.35 6.10 -4.82
C VAL A 9 6.29 5.73 -5.85
N GLY A 10 5.35 6.63 -6.08
CA GLY A 10 4.28 6.44 -7.06
C GLY A 10 3.59 7.75 -7.41
N LYS A 11 2.75 7.74 -8.44
CA LYS A 11 2.03 8.95 -8.88
C LYS A 11 0.78 9.23 -8.05
N PHE A 12 0.08 8.16 -7.66
CA PHE A 12 -1.20 8.25 -6.95
C PHE A 12 -1.25 7.25 -5.81
N ALA A 13 -2.07 7.56 -4.79
CA ALA A 13 -2.35 6.65 -3.70
C ALA A 13 -3.81 6.79 -3.22
N HIS A 14 -4.33 5.71 -2.63
CA HIS A 14 -5.60 5.71 -1.94
C HIS A 14 -5.59 4.70 -0.80
N PHE A 15 -5.63 5.18 0.42
CA PHE A 15 -5.67 4.35 1.63
C PHE A 15 -7.04 4.52 2.28
N ARG A 16 -7.99 3.69 1.85
CA ARG A 16 -9.41 3.82 2.20
C ARG A 16 -9.64 3.91 3.71
N LYS A 17 -10.39 4.92 4.13
CA LYS A 17 -10.89 5.06 5.49
C LYS A 17 -12.03 4.06 5.74
N PHE A 18 -11.93 3.28 6.81
CA PHE A 18 -12.88 2.17 7.08
C PHE A 18 -14.30 2.62 7.39
N TYR A 19 -14.49 3.87 7.81
CA TYR A 19 -15.79 4.41 8.22
C TYR A 19 -16.56 5.15 7.12
N THR A 20 -16.11 5.07 5.86
CA THR A 20 -16.78 5.75 4.74
C THR A 20 -17.61 4.75 3.93
N ASN A 21 -18.95 4.97 3.86
CA ASN A 21 -19.88 4.09 3.15
C ASN A 21 -20.26 4.62 1.77
N SER A 22 -20.70 5.89 1.68
CA SER A 22 -21.19 6.53 0.45
C SER A 22 -20.10 7.30 -0.31
N SER A 23 -18.90 7.33 0.21
CA SER A 23 -17.72 7.92 -0.43
C SER A 23 -16.50 7.04 -0.15
N SER A 24 -15.44 7.18 -0.93
CA SER A 24 -14.17 6.52 -0.67
C SER A 24 -13.12 7.55 -0.32
N LEU A 25 -12.99 7.88 0.96
CA LEU A 25 -12.00 8.83 1.48
C LEU A 25 -10.69 8.11 1.82
N SER A 26 -9.58 8.83 1.70
CA SER A 26 -8.24 8.30 1.93
C SER A 26 -7.60 8.84 3.21
N TYR A 27 -6.85 8.00 3.91
CA TYR A 27 -5.82 8.48 4.84
C TYR A 27 -4.67 9.13 4.05
N LEU A 28 -4.00 10.12 4.62
CA LEU A 28 -2.81 10.75 4.01
C LEU A 28 -1.56 9.87 4.08
N ILE A 29 -1.53 8.97 5.05
CA ILE A 29 -0.40 8.07 5.33
C ILE A 29 -0.89 6.64 5.18
N PRO A 30 -0.10 5.76 4.56
CA PRO A 30 -0.46 4.35 4.48
C PRO A 30 -0.63 3.76 5.89
N PRO A 31 -1.77 3.12 6.20
CA PRO A 31 -1.95 2.39 7.44
C PRO A 31 -0.91 1.28 7.59
N ARG A 32 -0.63 0.89 8.84
CA ARG A 32 0.31 -0.19 9.14
C ARG A 32 -0.02 -1.48 8.37
N THR A 33 -1.28 -1.84 8.26
CA THR A 33 -1.74 -3.03 7.52
C THR A 33 -1.40 -2.96 6.03
N THR A 34 -1.49 -1.77 5.42
CA THR A 34 -1.07 -1.56 4.03
C THR A 34 0.44 -1.75 3.88
N LEU A 35 1.25 -1.15 4.76
CA LEU A 35 2.71 -1.31 4.75
C LEU A 35 3.13 -2.76 4.99
N GLN A 36 2.43 -3.47 5.89
CA GLN A 36 2.62 -4.89 6.14
C GLN A 36 2.37 -5.70 4.86
N GLY A 37 1.30 -5.40 4.12
CA GLY A 37 0.99 -6.01 2.83
C GLY A 37 2.04 -5.71 1.76
N VAL A 38 2.56 -4.48 1.70
CA VAL A 38 3.66 -4.10 0.80
C VAL A 38 4.93 -4.92 1.10
N CYS A 39 5.33 -5.02 2.37
CA CYS A 39 6.49 -5.83 2.76
C CYS A 39 6.26 -7.32 2.48
N ALA A 40 5.04 -7.83 2.69
CA ALA A 40 4.67 -9.19 2.34
C ALA A 40 4.79 -9.47 0.83
N ALA A 41 4.36 -8.51 0.00
CA ALA A 41 4.48 -8.60 -1.45
C ALA A 41 5.96 -8.59 -1.92
N ILE A 42 6.81 -7.76 -1.30
CA ILE A 42 8.25 -7.76 -1.55
C ILE A 42 8.85 -9.13 -1.21
N LEU A 43 8.51 -9.69 -0.05
CA LEU A 43 9.02 -10.97 0.46
C LEU A 43 8.43 -12.22 -0.24
N GLY A 44 7.37 -12.05 -1.03
CA GLY A 44 6.68 -13.15 -1.74
C GLY A 44 5.76 -13.98 -0.85
N TYR A 45 5.21 -13.40 0.21
CA TYR A 45 4.22 -14.11 1.03
C TYR A 45 2.86 -14.13 0.33
N GLU A 46 2.23 -15.27 0.32
CA GLU A 46 0.88 -15.44 -0.20
C GLU A 46 -0.14 -14.63 0.62
N ARG A 47 -1.26 -14.32 -0.02
CA ARG A 47 -2.36 -13.63 0.62
C ARG A 47 -2.81 -14.37 1.89
N ASP A 48 -3.06 -13.61 2.94
CA ASP A 48 -3.57 -14.06 4.24
C ASP A 48 -2.65 -15.00 5.04
N THR A 49 -1.38 -15.22 4.60
CA THR A 49 -0.42 -16.12 5.28
C THR A 49 0.61 -15.38 6.16
N TYR A 50 0.67 -14.06 6.08
CA TYR A 50 1.76 -13.27 6.67
C TYR A 50 1.42 -12.53 7.97
N TYR A 51 0.17 -12.55 8.41
CA TYR A 51 -0.28 -11.71 9.54
C TYR A 51 0.47 -12.00 10.83
N GLU A 52 0.71 -13.26 11.16
CA GLU A 52 1.48 -13.64 12.35
C GLU A 52 2.98 -13.37 12.18
N LYS A 53 3.53 -13.65 11.00
CA LYS A 53 4.95 -13.44 10.70
C LYS A 53 5.32 -11.96 10.78
N LEU A 54 4.49 -11.09 10.21
CA LEU A 54 4.68 -9.64 10.19
C LEU A 54 3.82 -8.93 11.26
N SER A 55 3.48 -9.61 12.35
CA SER A 55 2.69 -9.03 13.44
C SER A 55 3.41 -7.85 14.11
N LYS A 56 2.66 -7.04 14.86
CA LYS A 56 3.20 -5.85 15.55
C LYS A 56 4.32 -6.21 16.53
N GLU A 57 4.26 -7.40 17.13
CA GLU A 57 5.21 -7.90 18.09
C GLU A 57 6.54 -8.32 17.45
N ARG A 58 6.53 -8.69 16.19
CA ARG A 58 7.70 -9.21 15.44
C ARG A 58 8.27 -8.22 14.44
N PHE A 59 7.42 -7.36 13.88
CA PHE A 59 7.77 -6.48 12.78
C PHE A 59 7.42 -5.03 13.11
N SER A 60 8.42 -4.20 13.31
CA SER A 60 8.29 -2.76 13.55
C SER A 60 8.23 -2.03 12.22
N LEU A 61 7.19 -1.22 12.05
CA LEU A 61 6.98 -0.40 10.86
C LEU A 61 6.69 1.04 11.25
N THR A 62 7.38 1.98 10.61
CA THR A 62 7.14 3.42 10.74
C THR A 62 7.23 4.06 9.36
N VAL A 63 6.50 5.13 9.14
CA VAL A 63 6.47 5.85 7.87
C VAL A 63 6.49 7.35 8.07
N THR A 64 7.16 8.06 7.16
CA THR A 64 7.17 9.52 7.09
C THR A 64 6.85 9.98 5.68
N ILE A 65 6.20 11.12 5.55
CA ILE A 65 5.92 11.78 4.26
C ILE A 65 7.19 12.51 3.81
N LYS A 66 7.60 12.32 2.56
CA LYS A 66 8.79 12.95 1.96
C LYS A 66 8.48 13.84 0.76
N SER A 67 7.23 13.94 0.35
CA SER A 67 6.76 14.80 -0.74
C SER A 67 5.56 15.64 -0.30
N THR A 68 5.23 16.67 -1.04
CA THR A 68 3.93 17.34 -0.92
C THR A 68 2.82 16.36 -1.28
N ILE A 69 1.73 16.33 -0.50
CA ILE A 69 0.56 15.51 -0.80
C ILE A 69 -0.67 16.40 -0.93
N ARG A 70 -1.34 16.28 -2.05
CA ARG A 70 -2.61 16.92 -2.37
C ARG A 70 -3.71 15.86 -2.48
N ARG A 71 -4.96 16.30 -2.36
CA ARG A 71 -6.15 15.46 -2.51
C ARG A 71 -6.92 15.92 -3.74
N ILE A 72 -7.29 14.97 -4.57
CA ILE A 72 -8.21 15.17 -5.69
C ILE A 72 -9.46 14.34 -5.42
N MET A 73 -10.63 14.94 -5.53
CA MET A 73 -11.89 14.22 -5.48
C MET A 73 -12.32 13.90 -6.90
N GLN A 74 -12.42 12.62 -7.22
CA GLN A 74 -12.84 12.11 -8.51
C GLN A 74 -14.10 11.27 -8.35
N THR A 75 -15.11 11.47 -9.18
CA THR A 75 -16.25 10.57 -9.24
C THR A 75 -15.90 9.34 -10.06
N VAL A 76 -16.12 8.17 -9.49
CA VAL A 76 -15.93 6.88 -10.17
C VAL A 76 -17.25 6.12 -10.27
N ASN A 77 -17.46 5.44 -11.40
CA ASN A 77 -18.64 4.61 -11.62
C ASN A 77 -18.31 3.17 -11.23
N TYR A 78 -18.97 2.67 -10.20
CA TYR A 78 -18.90 1.26 -9.83
C TYR A 78 -20.11 0.52 -10.41
N ILE A 79 -19.90 -0.73 -10.80
CA ILE A 79 -20.99 -1.63 -11.16
C ILE A 79 -21.78 -1.94 -9.88
N SER A 80 -23.10 -1.71 -9.91
CA SER A 80 -23.99 -2.03 -8.81
C SER A 80 -24.37 -3.50 -8.87
N ILE A 81 -23.81 -4.32 -7.98
CA ILE A 81 -24.13 -5.75 -7.85
C ILE A 81 -25.00 -5.92 -6.62
N LYS A 82 -26.28 -6.24 -6.79
CA LYS A 82 -27.24 -6.51 -5.72
C LYS A 82 -27.58 -8.01 -5.64
N ASN A 83 -27.50 -8.71 -6.77
CA ASN A 83 -27.82 -10.12 -6.91
C ASN A 83 -26.73 -10.84 -7.72
N GLU A 84 -26.70 -12.17 -7.63
CA GLU A 84 -25.73 -12.99 -8.39
C GLU A 84 -25.87 -12.82 -9.91
N SER A 85 -27.08 -12.62 -10.42
CA SER A 85 -27.35 -12.37 -11.84
C SER A 85 -26.68 -11.09 -12.37
N ASP A 86 -26.45 -10.09 -11.51
CA ASP A 86 -25.85 -8.82 -11.90
C ASP A 86 -24.36 -8.96 -12.25
N ILE A 87 -23.71 -10.05 -11.81
CA ILE A 87 -22.32 -10.37 -12.17
C ILE A 87 -22.19 -10.66 -13.66
N TYR A 88 -23.20 -11.29 -14.25
CA TYR A 88 -23.20 -11.71 -15.65
C TYR A 88 -23.88 -10.69 -16.57
N LYS A 89 -24.81 -9.91 -16.03
CA LYS A 89 -25.58 -8.91 -16.79
C LYS A 89 -25.82 -7.67 -15.93
N TYR A 90 -24.77 -6.86 -15.81
CA TYR A 90 -24.87 -5.58 -15.09
C TYR A 90 -25.56 -4.51 -15.96
N THR A 91 -26.49 -3.79 -15.37
CA THR A 91 -27.25 -2.71 -16.02
C THR A 91 -27.16 -1.39 -15.26
N GLU A 92 -26.80 -1.43 -13.99
CA GLU A 92 -26.79 -0.28 -13.12
C GLU A 92 -25.37 0.09 -12.68
N HIS A 93 -25.10 1.39 -12.63
CA HIS A 93 -23.89 1.96 -12.10
C HIS A 93 -24.20 2.81 -10.87
N THR A 94 -23.30 2.78 -9.89
CA THR A 94 -23.34 3.67 -8.73
C THR A 94 -22.16 4.62 -8.80
N GLN A 95 -22.44 5.92 -8.75
CA GLN A 95 -21.40 6.95 -8.70
C GLN A 95 -20.95 7.17 -7.26
N ILE A 96 -19.65 7.06 -7.04
CA ILE A 96 -19.05 7.24 -5.71
C ILE A 96 -17.93 8.28 -5.79
N PRO A 97 -17.96 9.31 -4.92
CA PRO A 97 -16.83 10.20 -4.74
C PRO A 97 -15.61 9.42 -4.22
N PHE A 98 -14.51 9.51 -4.94
CA PHE A 98 -13.29 8.78 -4.67
C PHE A 98 -12.13 9.76 -4.49
N GLU A 99 -11.52 9.78 -3.30
CA GLU A 99 -10.42 10.66 -2.95
C GLU A 99 -9.10 10.03 -3.38
N ILE A 100 -8.37 10.70 -4.26
CA ILE A 100 -7.06 10.28 -4.73
C ILE A 100 -6.00 11.20 -4.13
N LEU A 101 -4.94 10.62 -3.60
CA LEU A 101 -3.75 11.36 -3.21
C LEU A 101 -2.82 11.50 -4.40
N CYS A 102 -2.23 12.68 -4.58
CA CYS A 102 -1.19 12.95 -5.58
C CYS A 102 -0.13 13.90 -5.01
N GLY A 103 1.07 13.86 -5.55
CA GLY A 103 2.12 14.83 -5.29
C GLY A 103 2.16 15.93 -6.36
N ASP A 104 3.16 16.81 -6.30
CA ASP A 104 3.44 17.74 -7.41
C ASP A 104 3.95 16.95 -8.63
N ASP A 105 4.94 16.08 -8.45
CA ASP A 105 5.43 15.14 -9.45
C ASP A 105 5.12 13.70 -9.08
N GLU A 106 5.37 13.34 -7.82
CA GLU A 106 5.19 11.99 -7.27
C GLU A 106 4.84 12.06 -5.78
N ILE A 107 4.30 10.96 -5.25
CA ILE A 107 4.15 10.73 -3.82
C ILE A 107 5.33 9.90 -3.36
N ARG A 108 5.94 10.32 -2.25
CA ARG A 108 7.07 9.64 -1.63
C ARG A 108 6.85 9.44 -0.15
N TYR A 109 6.80 8.18 0.27
CA TYR A 109 6.73 7.78 1.67
C TYR A 109 8.00 7.05 2.05
N ARG A 110 8.72 7.55 3.07
CA ARG A 110 9.87 6.83 3.63
C ARG A 110 9.41 5.86 4.69
N VAL A 111 9.69 4.60 4.47
CA VAL A 111 9.34 3.48 5.33
C VAL A 111 10.58 3.01 6.08
N TYR A 112 10.40 2.77 7.37
CA TYR A 112 11.39 2.17 8.25
C TYR A 112 10.82 0.83 8.70
N ALA A 113 11.48 -0.26 8.33
CA ALA A 113 11.03 -1.61 8.58
C ALA A 113 12.11 -2.40 9.30
N SER A 114 11.75 -3.07 10.39
CA SER A 114 12.69 -3.90 11.15
C SER A 114 11.99 -5.14 11.70
N HIS A 115 12.48 -6.32 11.33
CA HIS A 115 11.96 -7.59 11.79
C HIS A 115 12.86 -8.17 12.90
N LYS A 116 12.27 -8.84 13.92
CA LYS A 116 13.01 -9.51 14.98
C LYS A 116 13.81 -10.70 14.48
N ASP A 117 13.29 -11.40 13.47
CA ASP A 117 14.00 -12.45 12.76
C ASP A 117 14.98 -11.82 11.77
N GLU A 118 16.26 -12.10 11.94
CA GLU A 118 17.33 -11.51 11.14
C GLU A 118 17.31 -12.02 9.69
N GLU A 119 16.89 -13.26 9.43
CA GLU A 119 16.80 -13.81 8.09
C GLU A 119 15.75 -13.08 7.26
N ILE A 120 14.58 -12.82 7.84
CA ILE A 120 13.51 -12.05 7.18
C ILE A 120 13.97 -10.61 6.94
N ASN A 121 14.67 -10.02 7.91
CA ASN A 121 15.18 -8.66 7.80
C ASN A 121 16.24 -8.53 6.69
N LEU A 122 17.16 -9.49 6.60
CA LEU A 122 18.18 -9.55 5.55
C LEU A 122 17.56 -9.83 4.18
N LYS A 123 16.57 -10.72 4.08
CA LYS A 123 15.84 -10.95 2.83
C LYS A 123 15.15 -9.67 2.35
N LEU A 124 14.44 -8.97 3.24
CA LEU A 124 13.81 -7.69 2.91
C LEU A 124 14.83 -6.65 2.43
N TYR A 125 15.97 -6.56 3.11
CA TYR A 125 17.07 -5.68 2.72
C TYR A 125 17.60 -6.01 1.33
N SER A 126 17.93 -7.27 1.03
CA SER A 126 18.48 -7.66 -0.27
C SER A 126 17.48 -7.40 -1.40
N MET A 127 16.20 -7.77 -1.22
CA MET A 127 15.17 -7.55 -2.23
C MET A 127 15.01 -6.06 -2.59
N ILE A 128 14.95 -5.19 -1.57
CA ILE A 128 14.79 -3.75 -1.80
C ILE A 128 16.07 -3.14 -2.41
N LYS A 129 17.26 -3.54 -1.93
CA LYS A 129 18.53 -3.06 -2.43
C LYS A 129 18.73 -3.41 -3.92
N ASP A 130 18.34 -4.62 -4.31
CA ASP A 130 18.46 -5.12 -5.67
C ASP A 130 17.26 -4.71 -6.56
N ASN A 131 16.36 -3.88 -6.01
CA ASN A 131 15.14 -3.41 -6.67
C ASN A 131 14.25 -4.56 -7.19
N GLN A 132 14.16 -5.63 -6.39
CA GLN A 132 13.38 -6.83 -6.69
C GLN A 132 12.15 -6.91 -5.80
N THR A 133 11.05 -7.36 -6.38
CA THR A 133 9.82 -7.67 -5.65
C THR A 133 9.18 -8.92 -6.24
N GLU A 134 8.69 -9.81 -5.40
CA GLU A 134 8.03 -11.04 -5.86
C GLU A 134 6.66 -10.76 -6.46
N LEU A 135 5.94 -9.77 -5.92
CA LEU A 135 4.62 -9.38 -6.37
C LEU A 135 4.58 -7.88 -6.71
N PRO A 136 3.70 -7.46 -7.64
CA PRO A 136 3.51 -6.04 -7.95
C PRO A 136 3.12 -5.23 -6.73
N LEU A 137 3.70 -4.04 -6.58
CA LEU A 137 3.42 -3.12 -5.49
C LEU A 137 2.44 -2.03 -5.91
N TYR A 138 1.57 -1.65 -4.97
CA TYR A 138 0.63 -0.55 -5.18
C TYR A 138 0.33 0.19 -3.87
N MET A 139 -0.03 1.47 -3.99
CA MET A 139 -0.35 2.34 -2.85
C MET A 139 -1.84 2.27 -2.50
N GLY A 140 -2.27 1.15 -1.92
CA GLY A 140 -3.61 0.89 -1.40
C GLY A 140 -4.61 0.35 -2.41
N CYS A 141 -4.60 0.81 -3.65
CA CYS A 141 -5.42 0.30 -4.75
C CYS A 141 -4.55 -0.20 -5.90
N ALA A 142 -4.93 -1.32 -6.52
CA ALA A 142 -4.17 -1.96 -7.60
C ALA A 142 -3.81 -1.03 -8.78
N PRO A 143 -4.65 -0.08 -9.22
CA PRO A 143 -4.29 0.87 -10.28
C PRO A 143 -3.17 1.85 -9.88
N PHE A 144 -2.88 2.02 -8.61
CA PHE A 144 -1.88 2.97 -8.11
C PHE A 144 -0.56 2.26 -7.83
N SER A 145 0.09 1.81 -8.90
CA SER A 145 1.39 1.13 -8.84
C SER A 145 2.46 2.02 -8.20
N CYS A 146 3.40 1.40 -7.51
CA CYS A 146 4.55 2.06 -6.92
C CYS A 146 5.80 1.20 -7.05
N VAL A 147 6.93 1.85 -6.81
CA VAL A 147 8.25 1.21 -6.75
C VAL A 147 8.90 1.48 -5.41
N THR A 148 9.91 0.70 -5.07
CA THR A 148 10.76 0.93 -3.91
C THR A 148 12.08 1.53 -4.32
N GLU A 149 12.59 2.47 -3.53
CA GLU A 149 13.95 3.02 -3.66
C GLU A 149 14.70 2.78 -2.34
N PHE A 150 15.81 2.09 -2.41
CA PHE A 150 16.63 1.82 -1.23
C PHE A 150 17.27 3.10 -0.69
N VAL A 151 17.19 3.30 0.64
CA VAL A 151 17.78 4.45 1.32
C VAL A 151 18.92 4.04 2.25
N GLY A 152 18.76 2.97 3.02
CA GLY A 152 19.79 2.55 3.95
C GLY A 152 19.43 1.32 4.78
N PHE A 153 20.44 0.80 5.50
CA PHE A 153 20.29 -0.30 6.44
C PHE A 153 21.06 0.03 7.71
N PHE A 154 20.35 0.38 8.78
CA PHE A 154 20.91 0.94 10.03
C PHE A 154 20.64 0.05 11.23
#